data_54b635758eee26b8307f6ff6fb9240a6
#
_entry.id   54b635758eee26b8307f6ff6fb9240a6
#
_cell.length_a   1.000
_cell.length_b   1.000
_cell.length_c   1.000
_cell.angle_alpha   90.00
_cell.angle_beta   90.00
_cell.angle_gamma   90.00
#
_symmetry.space_group_name_H-M   'P 1'
#
loop_
_entity.id
_entity.type
_entity.pdbx_description
1 polymer ?
#
loop_
_entity_poly.entity_id
_entity_poly.type
_entity_poly.pdbx_seq_one_letter_code
_entity_poly.pdbx_strand_id
1 'polypeptide(L)'
;MNKLPEILEKEEHVVLGDAVYFPDMEHNFYHQVPGVSSSNIRRFGQSQLHAFEEVQETTPAMKFGTASHSLIVEGEEAFVNDVVCLTGSPYTNANKELKKEYEDRGLTVITSKDKETIYGMKEALIPEGVKHLSAVKGEYPEVFNSPFERAIFWWEKDLLLKVKSD
;
A
#
# COMPACT_ATOMS: atom_id res chain seq x y z
N MET A 1 10.04 -12.07 -27.16
CA MET A 1 9.80 -11.18 -26.01
C MET A 1 8.30 -11.01 -25.88
N ASN A 2 7.72 -11.35 -24.76
CA ASN A 2 6.31 -11.11 -24.51
C ASN A 2 6.10 -9.60 -24.38
N LYS A 3 5.01 -9.09 -24.96
CA LYS A 3 4.70 -7.68 -24.97
C LYS A 3 4.12 -7.25 -23.61
N LEU A 4 4.52 -6.09 -23.11
CA LEU A 4 3.88 -5.52 -21.93
C LEU A 4 2.38 -5.29 -22.17
N PRO A 5 1.52 -5.42 -21.14
CA PRO A 5 0.14 -4.97 -21.23
C PRO A 5 0.06 -3.53 -21.71
N GLU A 6 -0.85 -3.24 -22.64
CA GLU A 6 -1.01 -1.91 -23.25
C GLU A 6 -1.21 -0.79 -22.20
N ILE A 7 -1.82 -1.14 -21.08
CA ILE A 7 -2.02 -0.22 -19.94
C ILE A 7 -0.69 0.27 -19.35
N LEU A 8 0.38 -0.52 -19.42
CA LEU A 8 1.72 -0.18 -18.91
C LEU A 8 2.58 0.58 -19.94
N GLU A 9 2.29 0.45 -21.22
CA GLU A 9 3.09 1.09 -22.29
C GLU A 9 3.05 2.62 -22.24
N LYS A 10 2.03 3.20 -21.58
CA LYS A 10 1.81 4.65 -21.47
C LYS A 10 2.47 5.30 -20.26
N GLU A 11 2.91 4.49 -19.30
CA GLU A 11 3.52 4.97 -18.06
C GLU A 11 5.03 5.12 -18.23
N GLU A 12 5.61 6.08 -17.51
CA GLU A 12 7.06 6.26 -17.47
C GLU A 12 7.74 5.06 -16.84
N HIS A 13 8.63 4.41 -17.55
CA HIS A 13 9.27 3.19 -17.11
C HIS A 13 10.70 3.05 -17.60
N VAL A 14 11.48 2.21 -16.92
CA VAL A 14 12.84 1.86 -17.28
C VAL A 14 12.93 0.36 -17.53
N VAL A 15 13.47 -0.03 -18.68
CA VAL A 15 13.67 -1.44 -19.02
C VAL A 15 15.00 -1.92 -18.43
N LEU A 16 14.94 -2.96 -17.60
CA LEU A 16 16.08 -3.57 -16.93
C LEU A 16 16.20 -5.04 -17.32
N GLY A 17 16.82 -5.32 -18.45
CA GLY A 17 16.90 -6.68 -19.01
C GLY A 17 15.51 -7.22 -19.37
N ASP A 18 15.09 -8.30 -18.70
CA ASP A 18 13.76 -8.90 -18.89
C ASP A 18 12.68 -8.32 -17.96
N ALA A 19 13.05 -7.36 -17.11
CA ALA A 19 12.14 -6.68 -16.20
C ALA A 19 11.90 -5.24 -16.63
N VAL A 20 10.74 -4.71 -16.25
CA VAL A 20 10.37 -3.30 -16.45
C VAL A 20 10.07 -2.68 -15.08
N TYR A 21 10.71 -1.57 -14.82
CA TYR A 21 10.67 -0.84 -13.56
C TYR A 21 9.91 0.45 -13.72
N PHE A 22 8.98 0.70 -12.81
CA PHE A 22 8.19 1.91 -12.70
C PHE A 22 8.57 2.62 -11.39
N PRO A 23 9.23 3.78 -11.47
CA PRO A 23 9.72 4.49 -10.28
C PRO A 23 8.63 5.09 -9.40
N ASP A 24 7.48 5.38 -10.01
CA ASP A 24 6.36 6.04 -9.34
C ASP A 24 5.05 5.46 -9.91
N MET A 25 4.52 4.43 -9.26
CA MET A 25 3.31 3.76 -9.71
C MET A 25 2.23 3.82 -8.63
N GLU A 26 1.15 4.51 -8.91
CA GLU A 26 0.00 4.60 -8.00
C GLU A 26 -0.49 3.21 -7.57
N HIS A 27 -0.82 3.07 -6.30
CA HIS A 27 -1.25 1.80 -5.69
C HIS A 27 -2.47 1.19 -6.39
N ASN A 28 -3.48 2.00 -6.64
CA ASN A 28 -4.71 1.53 -7.31
C ASN A 28 -4.43 1.09 -8.75
N PHE A 29 -3.56 1.82 -9.46
CA PHE A 29 -3.17 1.46 -10.81
C PHE A 29 -2.40 0.13 -10.85
N TYR A 30 -1.44 -0.08 -9.93
CA TYR A 30 -0.72 -1.35 -9.80
C TYR A 30 -1.67 -2.55 -9.66
N HIS A 31 -2.75 -2.40 -8.88
CA HIS A 31 -3.72 -3.48 -8.70
C HIS A 31 -4.56 -3.78 -9.93
N GLN A 32 -4.80 -2.79 -10.79
CA GLN A 32 -5.53 -2.95 -12.05
C GLN A 32 -4.70 -3.66 -13.14
N VAL A 33 -3.38 -3.58 -13.07
CA VAL A 33 -2.50 -4.23 -14.05
C VAL A 33 -2.61 -5.74 -13.92
N PRO A 34 -2.91 -6.48 -15.02
CA PRO A 34 -2.89 -7.93 -14.99
C PRO A 34 -1.50 -8.45 -14.62
N GLY A 35 -1.44 -9.49 -13.83
CA GLY A 35 -0.19 -10.10 -13.42
C GLY A 35 -0.33 -10.81 -12.08
N VAL A 36 0.61 -11.69 -11.78
CA VAL A 36 0.62 -12.49 -10.54
C VAL A 36 1.56 -11.86 -9.53
N SER A 37 1.01 -11.46 -8.40
CA SER A 37 1.77 -10.92 -7.26
C SER A 37 2.18 -12.01 -6.26
N SER A 38 3.07 -11.68 -5.34
CA SER A 38 3.46 -12.56 -4.24
C SER A 38 2.25 -13.00 -3.39
N SER A 39 1.26 -12.13 -3.22
CA SER A 39 0.01 -12.43 -2.52
C SER A 39 -0.83 -13.47 -3.27
N ASN A 40 -0.90 -13.37 -4.60
CA ASN A 40 -1.58 -14.37 -5.43
C ASN A 40 -0.88 -15.74 -5.33
N ILE A 41 0.45 -15.78 -5.40
CA ILE A 41 1.23 -17.03 -5.28
C ILE A 41 0.98 -17.69 -3.91
N ARG A 42 0.98 -16.91 -2.84
CA ARG A 42 0.72 -17.43 -1.49
C ARG A 42 -0.68 -18.01 -1.36
N ARG A 43 -1.71 -17.32 -1.89
CA ARG A 43 -3.10 -17.79 -1.88
C ARG A 43 -3.28 -19.02 -2.78
N PHE A 44 -2.62 -19.07 -3.93
CA PHE A 44 -2.62 -20.22 -4.81
C PHE A 44 -2.08 -21.49 -4.11
N GLY A 45 -1.04 -21.35 -3.28
CA GLY A 45 -0.53 -22.45 -2.46
C GLY A 45 -1.53 -22.98 -1.42
N GLN A 46 -2.52 -22.17 -1.02
CA GLN A 46 -3.60 -22.59 -0.13
C GLN A 46 -4.80 -23.17 -0.89
N SER A 47 -5.24 -22.49 -1.95
CA SER A 47 -6.34 -22.93 -2.80
C SER A 47 -6.28 -22.23 -4.16
N GLN A 48 -6.30 -22.99 -5.23
CA GLN A 48 -6.33 -22.46 -6.60
C GLN A 48 -7.57 -21.61 -6.87
N LEU A 49 -8.73 -22.02 -6.36
CA LEU A 49 -9.99 -21.29 -6.55
C LEU A 49 -9.93 -19.92 -5.87
N HIS A 50 -9.51 -19.86 -4.61
CA HIS A 50 -9.46 -18.63 -3.83
C HIS A 50 -8.34 -17.65 -4.28
N ALA A 51 -7.36 -18.11 -5.05
CA ALA A 51 -6.26 -17.26 -5.48
C ALA A 51 -6.71 -16.10 -6.39
N PHE A 52 -7.78 -16.30 -7.17
CA PHE A 52 -8.22 -15.37 -8.20
C PHE A 52 -9.66 -14.88 -8.02
N GLU A 53 -10.49 -15.53 -7.21
CA GLU A 53 -11.91 -15.23 -7.08
C GLU A 53 -12.26 -14.48 -5.77
N GLU A 54 -11.39 -14.53 -4.78
CA GLU A 54 -11.70 -13.95 -3.47
C GLU A 54 -11.49 -12.44 -3.47
N VAL A 55 -12.59 -11.70 -3.34
CA VAL A 55 -12.54 -10.29 -2.95
C VAL A 55 -12.12 -10.24 -1.48
N GLN A 56 -10.90 -9.80 -1.24
CA GLN A 56 -10.39 -9.70 0.12
C GLN A 56 -11.10 -8.58 0.87
N GLU A 57 -11.95 -8.92 1.82
CA GLU A 57 -12.54 -7.93 2.71
C GLU A 57 -11.43 -7.21 3.50
N THR A 58 -11.50 -5.90 3.53
CA THR A 58 -10.53 -5.09 4.28
C THR A 58 -10.70 -5.30 5.77
N THR A 59 -9.73 -5.93 6.40
CA THR A 59 -9.74 -6.18 7.85
C THR A 59 -9.43 -4.93 8.66
N PRO A 60 -9.82 -4.86 9.96
CA PRO A 60 -9.42 -3.76 10.84
C PRO A 60 -7.90 -3.55 10.90
N ALA A 61 -7.12 -4.62 10.87
CA ALA A 61 -5.65 -4.54 10.86
C ALA A 61 -5.13 -3.90 9.57
N MET A 62 -5.73 -4.20 8.42
CA MET A 62 -5.37 -3.57 7.16
C MET A 62 -5.70 -2.07 7.18
N LYS A 63 -6.88 -1.68 7.69
CA LYS A 63 -7.27 -0.26 7.84
C LYS A 63 -6.31 0.50 8.76
N PHE A 64 -5.92 -0.13 9.87
CA PHE A 64 -4.91 0.43 10.76
C PHE A 64 -3.57 0.62 10.04
N GLY A 65 -3.12 -0.38 9.28
CA GLY A 65 -1.91 -0.31 8.47
C GLY A 65 -1.97 0.83 7.44
N THR A 66 -3.05 0.91 6.66
CA THR A 66 -3.25 1.98 5.67
C THR A 66 -3.23 3.37 6.33
N ALA A 67 -3.95 3.55 7.45
CA ALA A 67 -3.95 4.82 8.16
C ALA A 67 -2.57 5.18 8.76
N SER A 68 -1.83 4.16 9.24
CA SER A 68 -0.46 4.38 9.75
C SER A 68 0.49 4.78 8.63
N HIS A 69 0.40 4.14 7.47
CA HIS A 69 1.18 4.48 6.28
C HIS A 69 0.90 5.92 5.83
N SER A 70 -0.38 6.27 5.69
CA SER A 70 -0.79 7.62 5.29
C SER A 70 -0.22 8.70 6.22
N LEU A 71 -0.26 8.51 7.56
CA LEU A 71 0.30 9.50 8.48
C LEU A 71 1.83 9.55 8.52
N ILE A 72 2.49 8.39 8.50
CA ILE A 72 3.93 8.28 8.77
C ILE A 72 4.75 8.51 7.51
N VAL A 73 4.30 7.99 6.37
CA VAL A 73 5.02 8.01 5.08
C VAL A 73 4.57 9.17 4.21
N GLU A 74 3.26 9.33 4.02
CA GLU A 74 2.70 10.34 3.11
C GLU A 74 2.50 11.70 3.81
N GLY A 75 2.29 11.71 5.12
CA GLY A 75 2.21 12.91 5.94
C GLY A 75 0.81 13.29 6.39
N GLU A 76 0.73 14.40 7.13
CA GLU A 76 -0.51 14.85 7.80
C GLU A 76 -1.62 15.21 6.80
N GLU A 77 -1.27 15.79 5.67
CA GLU A 77 -2.23 16.22 4.65
C GLU A 77 -2.94 15.02 4.02
N ALA A 78 -2.19 14.00 3.63
CA ALA A 78 -2.75 12.75 3.10
C ALA A 78 -3.63 12.07 4.15
N PHE A 79 -3.15 11.98 5.39
CA PHE A 79 -3.92 11.38 6.49
C PHE A 79 -5.27 12.06 6.72
N VAL A 80 -5.33 13.40 6.68
CA VAL A 80 -6.59 14.15 6.86
C VAL A 80 -7.54 13.95 5.68
N ASN A 81 -7.01 13.78 4.48
CA ASN A 81 -7.83 13.59 3.28
C ASN A 81 -8.38 12.16 3.18
N ASP A 82 -7.62 11.15 3.60
CA ASP A 82 -7.92 9.74 3.31
C ASP A 82 -8.46 8.96 4.53
N VAL A 83 -8.28 9.52 5.74
CA VAL A 83 -8.62 8.81 6.97
C VAL A 83 -9.66 9.56 7.80
N VAL A 84 -10.72 8.85 8.17
CA VAL A 84 -11.78 9.37 9.05
C VAL A 84 -11.71 8.67 10.41
N CYS A 85 -11.69 9.47 11.48
CA CYS A 85 -11.75 8.96 12.83
C CYS A 85 -13.18 9.06 13.37
N LEU A 86 -13.82 7.93 13.63
CA LEU A 86 -15.12 7.90 14.29
C LEU A 86 -14.96 8.06 15.81
N THR A 87 -15.73 8.98 16.36
CA THR A 87 -15.82 9.20 17.81
C THR A 87 -16.90 8.33 18.43
N GLY A 88 -16.65 7.83 19.64
CA GLY A 88 -17.60 7.01 20.39
C GLY A 88 -17.51 5.52 20.06
N SER A 89 -18.51 4.75 20.47
CA SER A 89 -18.52 3.30 20.28
C SER A 89 -18.77 2.93 18.81
N PRO A 90 -17.92 2.10 18.20
CA PRO A 90 -18.10 1.66 16.81
C PRO A 90 -19.32 0.75 16.61
N TYR A 91 -19.92 0.30 17.69
CA TYR A 91 -21.05 -0.66 17.66
C TYR A 91 -22.42 0.00 17.63
N THR A 92 -22.52 1.32 17.75
CA THR A 92 -23.79 2.05 17.62
C THR A 92 -24.30 2.00 16.18
N ASN A 93 -25.62 1.96 15.98
CA ASN A 93 -26.19 1.92 14.62
C ASN A 93 -25.77 3.15 13.81
N ALA A 94 -25.77 4.33 14.43
CA ALA A 94 -25.34 5.58 13.78
C ALA A 94 -23.87 5.48 13.29
N ASN A 95 -22.96 4.96 14.11
CA ASN A 95 -21.55 4.80 13.71
C ASN A 95 -21.35 3.70 12.67
N LYS A 96 -22.20 2.67 12.64
CA LYS A 96 -22.16 1.65 11.58
C LYS A 96 -22.59 2.23 10.22
N GLU A 97 -23.62 3.07 10.21
CA GLU A 97 -24.09 3.75 9.00
C GLU A 97 -23.05 4.75 8.49
N LEU A 98 -22.51 5.60 9.37
CA LEU A 98 -21.45 6.54 9.04
C LEU A 98 -20.18 5.84 8.53
N LYS A 99 -19.80 4.73 9.18
CA LYS A 99 -18.67 3.93 8.74
C LYS A 99 -18.86 3.45 7.31
N LYS A 100 -20.03 2.88 7.01
CA LYS A 100 -20.35 2.39 5.66
C LYS A 100 -20.32 3.54 4.64
N GLU A 101 -20.94 4.69 4.97
CA GLU A 101 -20.94 5.86 4.09
C GLU A 101 -19.51 6.32 3.74
N TYR A 102 -18.60 6.41 4.73
CA TYR A 102 -17.23 6.81 4.49
C TYR A 102 -16.44 5.77 3.69
N GLU A 103 -16.64 4.48 4.00
CA GLU A 103 -16.01 3.38 3.26
C GLU A 103 -16.49 3.31 1.80
N ASP A 104 -17.78 3.56 1.54
CA ASP A 104 -18.35 3.64 0.18
C ASP A 104 -17.75 4.84 -0.61
N ARG A 105 -17.24 5.85 0.08
CA ARG A 105 -16.50 6.99 -0.51
C ARG A 105 -15.00 6.72 -0.66
N GLY A 106 -14.53 5.54 -0.33
CA GLY A 106 -13.13 5.14 -0.41
C GLY A 106 -12.25 5.59 0.75
N LEU A 107 -12.83 6.14 1.83
CA LEU A 107 -12.09 6.62 2.98
C LEU A 107 -11.78 5.48 3.96
N THR A 108 -10.61 5.53 4.57
CA THR A 108 -10.22 4.59 5.62
C THR A 108 -10.80 5.02 6.96
N VAL A 109 -11.64 4.19 7.55
CA VAL A 109 -12.31 4.50 8.82
C VAL A 109 -11.60 3.80 9.97
N ILE A 110 -11.15 4.59 10.97
CA ILE A 110 -10.47 4.13 12.18
C ILE A 110 -11.19 4.59 13.45
N THR A 111 -10.81 4.01 14.59
CA THR A 111 -11.28 4.45 15.90
C THR A 111 -10.41 5.54 16.50
N SER A 112 -10.92 6.26 17.51
CA SER A 112 -10.12 7.24 18.26
C SER A 112 -8.89 6.61 18.91
N LYS A 113 -9.00 5.37 19.38
CA LYS A 113 -7.89 4.62 19.96
C LYS A 113 -6.81 4.31 18.91
N ASP A 114 -7.23 3.91 17.70
CA ASP A 114 -6.30 3.67 16.60
C ASP A 114 -5.56 4.97 16.24
N LYS A 115 -6.28 6.09 16.14
CA LYS A 115 -5.70 7.40 15.88
C LYS A 115 -4.63 7.76 16.92
N GLU A 116 -4.95 7.66 18.22
CA GLU A 116 -3.98 7.90 19.29
C GLU A 116 -2.75 7.02 19.17
N THR A 117 -2.96 5.73 18.87
CA THR A 117 -1.85 4.78 18.69
C THR A 117 -0.97 5.16 17.51
N ILE A 118 -1.55 5.53 16.37
CA ILE A 118 -0.81 5.92 15.16
C ILE A 118 0.01 7.20 15.40
N TYR A 119 -0.57 8.19 16.07
CA TYR A 119 0.18 9.41 16.45
C TYR A 119 1.31 9.11 17.42
N GLY A 120 1.09 8.24 18.41
CA GLY A 120 2.14 7.76 19.30
C GLY A 120 3.26 7.01 18.58
N MET A 121 2.93 6.21 17.56
CA MET A 121 3.94 5.58 16.70
C MET A 121 4.74 6.61 15.92
N LYS A 122 4.09 7.62 15.32
CA LYS A 122 4.76 8.72 14.62
C LYS A 122 5.72 9.45 15.55
N GLU A 123 5.28 9.81 16.74
CA GLU A 123 6.12 10.50 17.75
C GLU A 123 7.32 9.67 18.19
N ALA A 124 7.15 8.36 18.35
CA ALA A 124 8.23 7.45 18.72
C ALA A 124 9.24 7.25 17.57
N LEU A 125 8.77 7.20 16.32
CA LEU A 125 9.64 7.01 15.15
C LEU A 125 10.48 8.25 14.83
N ILE A 126 9.96 9.46 15.04
CA ILE A 126 10.68 10.68 14.67
C ILE A 126 12.01 10.84 15.43
N PRO A 127 12.11 10.72 16.76
CA PRO A 127 13.37 10.86 17.47
C PRO A 127 14.36 9.73 17.22
N GLU A 128 13.90 8.49 17.32
CA GLU A 128 14.77 7.31 17.18
C GLU A 128 15.01 6.97 15.69
N GLY A 129 13.99 7.13 14.85
CA GLY A 129 14.10 6.96 13.42
C GLY A 129 15.10 7.93 12.79
N VAL A 130 15.11 9.21 13.21
CA VAL A 130 16.08 10.20 12.73
C VAL A 130 17.51 9.80 13.10
N LYS A 131 17.74 9.27 14.31
CA LYS A 131 19.07 8.78 14.71
C LYS A 131 19.52 7.58 13.87
N HIS A 132 18.66 6.58 13.72
CA HIS A 132 18.94 5.42 12.90
C HIS A 132 19.06 5.77 11.42
N LEU A 133 18.14 6.59 10.90
CA LEU A 133 18.18 7.09 9.53
C LEU A 133 19.42 7.91 9.26
N SER A 134 19.89 8.73 10.20
CA SER A 134 21.12 9.50 10.03
C SER A 134 22.35 8.61 9.97
N ALA A 135 22.39 7.54 10.78
CA ALA A 135 23.47 6.55 10.73
C ALA A 135 23.45 5.77 9.42
N VAL A 136 22.29 5.26 9.02
CA VAL A 136 22.13 4.49 7.76
C VAL A 136 22.28 5.40 6.53
N LYS A 137 21.79 6.63 6.59
CA LYS A 137 21.93 7.60 5.49
C LYS A 137 23.40 7.95 5.22
N GLY A 138 24.27 7.94 6.24
CA GLY A 138 25.71 8.10 6.07
C GLY A 138 26.35 6.94 5.32
N GLU A 139 25.84 5.72 5.48
CA GLU A 139 26.33 4.49 4.87
C GLU A 139 25.66 4.19 3.53
N TYR A 140 24.36 4.45 3.41
CA TYR A 140 23.53 4.18 2.21
C TYR A 140 22.62 5.35 1.85
N PRO A 141 23.17 6.51 1.43
CA PRO A 141 22.38 7.72 1.20
C PRO A 141 21.32 7.56 0.10
N GLU A 142 21.56 6.71 -0.88
CA GLU A 142 20.66 6.43 -1.99
C GLU A 142 19.35 5.73 -1.56
N VAL A 143 19.35 4.98 -0.46
CA VAL A 143 18.15 4.29 0.04
C VAL A 143 17.08 5.29 0.47
N PHE A 144 17.49 6.43 1.04
CA PHE A 144 16.58 7.46 1.53
C PHE A 144 16.18 8.50 0.49
N ASN A 145 16.94 8.56 -0.61
CA ASN A 145 16.59 9.42 -1.74
C ASN A 145 15.80 8.67 -2.80
N SER A 146 15.50 7.41 -2.55
CA SER A 146 14.70 6.59 -3.45
C SER A 146 13.22 6.90 -3.30
N PRO A 147 12.49 7.12 -4.39
CA PRO A 147 11.04 7.25 -4.32
C PRO A 147 10.41 5.98 -3.73
N PHE A 148 9.42 6.16 -2.88
CA PHE A 148 8.55 5.10 -2.40
C PHE A 148 7.66 4.60 -3.53
N GLU A 149 7.01 3.44 -3.34
CA GLU A 149 6.01 2.92 -4.28
C GLU A 149 6.55 2.47 -5.64
N ARG A 150 7.64 1.77 -5.65
CA ARG A 150 8.24 1.20 -6.86
C ARG A 150 7.56 -0.09 -7.27
N ALA A 151 7.24 -0.20 -8.56
CA ALA A 151 6.71 -1.43 -9.11
C ALA A 151 7.67 -2.05 -10.14
N ILE A 152 7.79 -3.37 -10.10
CA ILE A 152 8.58 -4.14 -11.05
C ILE A 152 7.69 -5.21 -11.66
N PHE A 153 7.75 -5.31 -12.99
CA PHE A 153 7.08 -6.34 -13.75
C PHE A 153 8.09 -7.11 -14.58
N TRP A 154 7.95 -8.43 -14.65
CA TRP A 154 8.78 -9.26 -15.50
C TRP A 154 8.03 -10.48 -16.01
N TRP A 155 8.49 -11.04 -17.10
CA TRP A 155 7.93 -12.25 -17.66
C TRP A 155 8.73 -13.47 -17.23
N GLU A 156 8.03 -14.45 -16.68
CA GLU A 156 8.55 -15.80 -16.49
C GLU A 156 7.79 -16.73 -17.43
N LYS A 157 8.38 -17.04 -18.58
CA LYS A 157 7.73 -17.72 -19.71
C LYS A 157 6.52 -16.90 -20.20
N ASP A 158 5.29 -17.41 -20.00
CA ASP A 158 4.04 -16.78 -20.41
C ASP A 158 3.30 -16.11 -19.23
N LEU A 159 3.92 -16.06 -18.07
CA LEU A 159 3.33 -15.50 -16.86
C LEU A 159 3.94 -14.13 -16.55
N LEU A 160 3.12 -13.09 -16.50
CA LEU A 160 3.54 -11.78 -16.03
C LEU A 160 3.54 -11.77 -14.50
N LEU A 161 4.70 -11.57 -13.92
CA LEU A 161 4.91 -11.42 -12.50
C LEU A 161 5.04 -9.94 -12.13
N LYS A 162 4.58 -9.58 -10.94
CA LYS A 162 4.65 -8.21 -10.44
C LYS A 162 4.94 -8.14 -8.95
N VAL A 163 5.72 -7.15 -8.57
CA VAL A 163 5.96 -6.77 -7.17
C VAL A 163 5.92 -5.25 -7.04
N LYS A 164 5.39 -4.77 -5.92
CA LYS A 164 5.48 -3.37 -5.52
C LYS A 164 6.13 -3.33 -4.15
N SER A 165 7.11 -2.44 -3.98
CA SER A 165 7.70 -2.12 -2.68
C SER A 165 7.07 -0.83 -2.17
N ASP A 166 6.61 -0.88 -0.95
CA ASP A 166 6.17 0.29 -0.18
C ASP A 166 7.35 0.90 0.56
#